data_9c3fdfe5b19dc25c91730548012b14b2
#
_entry.id   9c3fdfe5b19dc25c91730548012b14b2
#
_cell.length_a   1.000
_cell.length_b   1.000
_cell.length_c   1.000
_cell.angle_alpha   90.00
_cell.angle_beta   90.00
_cell.angle_gamma   90.00
#
_symmetry.space_group_name_H-M   'P 1'
#
loop_
_entity.id
_entity.type
_entity.pdbx_description
1 polymer ?
#
loop_
_entity_poly.entity_id
_entity_poly.type
_entity_poly.pdbx_seq_one_letter_code
_entity_poly.pdbx_strand_id
1 'polypeptide(L)'
;MSSIRPAEPARERRILLIGAPGAGKGTQAEHIAERYGIAHISSGDLLRKHMADDTYTGRQAHSYVERGDLVPDRIVMNMLYQPVIEASKRGGYVLDGFPRTVEQAKAAYETAGDLGVAVQVAVHIDVPNEELVRRLLARKRGSEDTADVIAHRIEVYQKRTMPLLDYYAEREKLIVVNGGRPVGEVTWSIQVQLQRTLTR
;
A
#
# COMPACT_ATOMS: atom_id res chain seq x y z
N MET A 1 -34.32 -32.55 -1.98
CA MET A 1 -33.07 -32.32 -2.73
C MET A 1 -32.74 -30.87 -2.67
N SER A 2 -31.86 -30.49 -1.75
CA SER A 2 -31.42 -29.09 -1.57
C SER A 2 -30.34 -28.80 -2.64
N SER A 3 -30.68 -27.92 -3.59
CA SER A 3 -29.76 -27.45 -4.62
C SER A 3 -28.71 -26.56 -3.94
N ILE A 4 -27.53 -27.08 -3.71
CA ILE A 4 -26.35 -26.28 -3.35
C ILE A 4 -26.09 -25.38 -4.55
N ARG A 5 -26.43 -24.07 -4.42
CA ARG A 5 -25.94 -23.07 -5.37
C ARG A 5 -24.42 -23.13 -5.36
N PRO A 6 -23.75 -23.23 -6.53
CA PRO A 6 -22.31 -23.09 -6.57
C PRO A 6 -21.96 -21.74 -5.94
N ALA A 7 -20.97 -21.72 -5.04
CA ALA A 7 -20.46 -20.48 -4.48
C ALA A 7 -20.07 -19.56 -5.64
N GLU A 8 -20.61 -18.33 -5.66
CA GLU A 8 -20.14 -17.34 -6.62
C GLU A 8 -18.60 -17.25 -6.51
N PRO A 9 -17.89 -17.23 -7.64
CA PRO A 9 -16.43 -17.09 -7.60
C PRO A 9 -16.11 -15.83 -6.78
N ALA A 10 -15.26 -15.98 -5.78
CA ALA A 10 -14.87 -14.88 -4.90
C ALA A 10 -14.40 -13.73 -5.80
N ARG A 11 -15.14 -12.61 -5.79
CA ARG A 11 -14.79 -11.44 -6.62
C ARG A 11 -13.37 -11.02 -6.27
N GLU A 12 -12.48 -11.05 -7.25
CA GLU A 12 -11.12 -10.57 -7.07
C GLU A 12 -11.12 -9.15 -6.53
N ARG A 13 -10.30 -8.90 -5.51
CA ARG A 13 -10.16 -7.59 -4.89
C ARG A 13 -8.73 -7.12 -4.94
N ARG A 14 -8.50 -5.99 -5.60
CA ARG A 14 -7.18 -5.40 -5.81
C ARG A 14 -7.21 -3.97 -5.26
N ILE A 15 -6.69 -3.83 -4.05
CA ILE A 15 -6.79 -2.62 -3.23
C ILE A 15 -5.40 -2.02 -3.06
N LEU A 16 -5.29 -0.70 -3.18
CA LEU A 16 -4.08 0.06 -2.90
C LEU A 16 -4.27 0.88 -1.62
N LEU A 17 -3.28 0.88 -0.74
CA LEU A 17 -3.23 1.82 0.38
C LEU A 17 -2.23 2.94 0.12
N ILE A 18 -2.70 4.18 0.21
CA ILE A 18 -1.91 5.41 0.13
C ILE A 18 -1.94 6.08 1.50
N GLY A 19 -0.82 6.66 1.91
CA GLY A 19 -0.71 7.41 3.16
C GLY A 19 0.76 7.63 3.54
N ALA A 20 1.01 8.64 4.34
CA ALA A 20 2.33 8.99 4.82
C ALA A 20 2.99 7.86 5.62
N PRO A 21 4.32 7.86 5.77
CA PRO A 21 4.97 7.05 6.79
C PRO A 21 4.31 7.28 8.16
N GLY A 22 4.01 6.22 8.90
CA GLY A 22 3.31 6.34 10.19
C GLY A 22 1.77 6.42 10.11
N ALA A 23 1.15 6.48 8.93
CA ALA A 23 -0.31 6.57 8.79
C ALA A 23 -1.08 5.29 9.22
N GLY A 24 -0.40 4.18 9.46
CA GLY A 24 -1.06 2.92 9.86
C GLY A 24 -1.45 2.00 8.71
N LYS A 25 -0.89 2.22 7.50
CA LYS A 25 -1.19 1.41 6.31
C LYS A 25 -1.03 -0.09 6.53
N GLY A 26 0.11 -0.53 7.12
CA GLY A 26 0.38 -1.95 7.38
C GLY A 26 -0.71 -2.58 8.25
N THR A 27 -1.08 -1.94 9.36
CA THR A 27 -2.16 -2.41 10.26
C THR A 27 -3.50 -2.53 9.52
N GLN A 28 -3.84 -1.52 8.71
CA GLN A 28 -5.08 -1.56 7.94
C GLN A 28 -5.03 -2.57 6.79
N ALA A 29 -3.85 -2.78 6.19
CA ALA A 29 -3.64 -3.81 5.17
C ALA A 29 -3.88 -5.22 5.74
N GLU A 30 -3.39 -5.51 6.94
CA GLU A 30 -3.63 -6.78 7.65
C GLU A 30 -5.13 -7.01 7.86
N HIS A 31 -5.85 -6.02 8.40
CA HIS A 31 -7.30 -6.12 8.59
C HIS A 31 -8.10 -6.30 7.29
N ILE A 32 -7.68 -5.63 6.21
CA ILE A 32 -8.30 -5.78 4.88
C ILE A 32 -8.02 -7.17 4.34
N ALA A 33 -6.76 -7.62 4.40
CA ALA A 33 -6.34 -8.93 3.92
C ALA A 33 -7.11 -10.07 4.61
N GLU A 34 -7.21 -10.00 5.94
CA GLU A 34 -7.97 -10.95 6.75
C GLU A 34 -9.46 -10.94 6.39
N ARG A 35 -10.07 -9.75 6.32
CA ARG A 35 -11.51 -9.58 6.03
C ARG A 35 -11.92 -10.15 4.69
N TYR A 36 -11.08 -10.01 3.67
CA TYR A 36 -11.41 -10.40 2.31
C TYR A 36 -10.73 -11.70 1.85
N GLY A 37 -9.88 -12.30 2.67
CA GLY A 37 -9.11 -13.51 2.30
C GLY A 37 -8.13 -13.27 1.16
N ILE A 38 -7.53 -12.08 1.06
CA ILE A 38 -6.60 -11.68 0.00
C ILE A 38 -5.18 -11.49 0.56
N ALA A 39 -4.18 -11.44 -0.31
CA ALA A 39 -2.81 -11.26 0.12
C ALA A 39 -2.52 -9.80 0.54
N HIS A 40 -1.78 -9.60 1.64
CA HIS A 40 -1.12 -8.33 1.95
C HIS A 40 0.27 -8.32 1.31
N ILE A 41 0.54 -7.34 0.44
CA ILE A 41 1.82 -7.11 -0.22
C ILE A 41 2.35 -5.75 0.22
N SER A 42 3.41 -5.74 1.04
CA SER A 42 4.08 -4.52 1.50
C SER A 42 5.42 -4.37 0.80
N SER A 43 5.57 -3.33 -0.01
CA SER A 43 6.86 -3.02 -0.66
C SER A 43 7.96 -2.74 0.36
N GLY A 44 7.62 -2.11 1.47
CA GLY A 44 8.57 -1.83 2.55
C GLY A 44 9.04 -3.10 3.27
N ASP A 45 8.14 -4.04 3.55
CA ASP A 45 8.50 -5.30 4.21
C ASP A 45 9.33 -6.20 3.28
N LEU A 46 8.98 -6.26 1.99
CA LEU A 46 9.77 -6.96 0.99
C LEU A 46 11.19 -6.38 0.87
N LEU A 47 11.33 -5.05 0.83
CA LEU A 47 12.66 -4.41 0.81
C LEU A 47 13.46 -4.75 2.07
N ARG A 48 12.86 -4.65 3.26
CA ARG A 48 13.51 -5.01 4.51
C ARG A 48 13.94 -6.48 4.54
N LYS A 49 13.09 -7.37 4.05
CA LYS A 49 13.44 -8.79 3.93
C LYS A 49 14.63 -8.99 3.00
N HIS A 50 14.63 -8.38 1.82
CA HIS A 50 15.75 -8.44 0.88
C HIS A 50 17.05 -7.90 1.48
N MET A 51 16.97 -6.82 2.29
CA MET A 51 18.13 -6.25 2.99
C MET A 51 18.64 -7.19 4.10
N ALA A 52 17.74 -7.78 4.88
CA ALA A 52 18.10 -8.73 5.93
C ALA A 52 18.71 -10.03 5.37
N ASP A 53 18.23 -10.50 4.22
CA ASP A 53 18.72 -11.67 3.51
C ASP A 53 19.97 -11.37 2.63
N ASP A 54 20.51 -10.14 2.67
CA ASP A 54 21.66 -9.64 1.87
C ASP A 54 21.57 -9.98 0.38
N THR A 55 20.37 -9.96 -0.20
CA THR A 55 20.18 -10.21 -1.63
C THR A 55 20.74 -9.06 -2.48
N TYR A 56 20.93 -9.31 -3.78
CA TYR A 56 21.34 -8.25 -4.72
C TYR A 56 20.38 -7.05 -4.70
N THR A 57 19.06 -7.31 -4.68
CA THR A 57 18.02 -6.27 -4.55
C THR A 57 18.16 -5.51 -3.22
N GLY A 58 18.38 -6.21 -2.12
CA GLY A 58 18.56 -5.62 -0.79
C GLY A 58 19.76 -4.69 -0.74
N ARG A 59 20.92 -5.12 -1.24
CA ARG A 59 22.14 -4.29 -1.32
C ARG A 59 21.92 -3.03 -2.16
N GLN A 60 21.22 -3.13 -3.29
CA GLN A 60 20.90 -1.96 -4.11
C GLN A 60 19.94 -0.98 -3.43
N ALA A 61 19.00 -1.46 -2.62
CA ALA A 61 18.01 -0.62 -1.95
C ALA A 61 18.50 0.04 -0.66
N HIS A 62 19.52 -0.54 -0.01
CA HIS A 62 19.95 -0.24 1.36
C HIS A 62 20.16 1.27 1.59
N SER A 63 20.99 1.93 0.77
CA SER A 63 21.31 3.34 0.93
C SER A 63 20.12 4.28 0.75
N TYR A 64 19.14 3.91 -0.08
CA TYR A 64 17.91 4.69 -0.24
C TYR A 64 17.01 4.57 0.99
N VAL A 65 16.85 3.34 1.50
CA VAL A 65 16.02 3.10 2.69
C VAL A 65 16.59 3.80 3.92
N GLU A 66 17.89 3.75 4.13
CA GLU A 66 18.56 4.43 5.26
C GLU A 66 18.39 5.95 5.24
N ARG A 67 18.46 6.57 4.07
CA ARG A 67 18.25 8.02 3.93
C ARG A 67 16.77 8.41 3.93
N GLY A 68 15.85 7.44 3.83
CA GLY A 68 14.41 7.70 3.69
C GLY A 68 14.00 8.11 2.28
N ASP A 69 14.86 7.92 1.28
CA ASP A 69 14.61 8.18 -0.13
C ASP A 69 13.71 7.12 -0.77
N LEU A 70 13.14 7.43 -1.95
CA LEU A 70 12.47 6.43 -2.76
C LEU A 70 13.49 5.53 -3.45
N VAL A 71 13.30 4.21 -3.31
CA VAL A 71 14.08 3.21 -4.06
C VAL A 71 13.73 3.31 -5.55
N PRO A 72 14.71 3.21 -6.47
CA PRO A 72 14.46 3.28 -7.91
C PRO A 72 13.35 2.35 -8.40
N ASP A 73 12.50 2.87 -9.28
CA ASP A 73 11.26 2.23 -9.75
C ASP A 73 11.49 0.81 -10.25
N ARG A 74 12.55 0.61 -11.06
CA ARG A 74 12.90 -0.71 -11.60
C ARG A 74 13.12 -1.77 -10.52
N ILE A 75 13.74 -1.39 -9.40
CA ILE A 75 14.00 -2.31 -8.29
C ILE A 75 12.68 -2.72 -7.63
N VAL A 76 11.84 -1.73 -7.33
CA VAL A 76 10.56 -1.96 -6.64
C VAL A 76 9.59 -2.74 -7.54
N MET A 77 9.47 -2.37 -8.82
CA MET A 77 8.59 -3.07 -9.76
C MET A 77 9.00 -4.53 -9.96
N ASN A 78 10.29 -4.81 -10.17
CA ASN A 78 10.79 -6.18 -10.31
C ASN A 78 10.49 -7.04 -9.07
N MET A 79 10.64 -6.46 -7.88
CA MET A 79 10.35 -7.14 -6.62
C MET A 79 8.86 -7.43 -6.43
N LEU A 80 7.97 -6.56 -6.91
CA LEU A 80 6.52 -6.67 -6.74
C LEU A 80 5.84 -7.52 -7.81
N TYR A 81 6.45 -7.66 -8.99
CA TYR A 81 5.82 -8.27 -10.16
C TYR A 81 5.26 -9.67 -9.88
N GLN A 82 6.09 -10.57 -9.42
CA GLN A 82 5.66 -11.95 -9.16
C GLN A 82 4.66 -12.06 -8.00
N PRO A 83 4.87 -11.43 -6.82
CA PRO A 83 3.90 -11.43 -5.73
C PRO A 83 2.50 -10.93 -6.12
N VAL A 84 2.41 -9.87 -6.94
CA VAL A 84 1.13 -9.29 -7.39
C VAL A 84 0.38 -10.27 -8.30
N ILE A 85 1.06 -10.89 -9.26
CA ILE A 85 0.45 -11.88 -10.16
C ILE A 85 -0.07 -13.09 -9.39
N GLU A 86 0.75 -13.63 -8.48
CA GLU A 86 0.37 -14.79 -7.68
C GLU A 86 -0.81 -14.50 -6.75
N ALA A 87 -0.81 -13.33 -6.13
CA ALA A 87 -1.90 -12.90 -5.26
C ALA A 87 -3.20 -12.69 -6.05
N SER A 88 -3.14 -12.09 -7.24
CA SER A 88 -4.32 -11.91 -8.10
C SER A 88 -4.96 -13.25 -8.46
N LYS A 89 -4.17 -14.27 -8.80
CA LYS A 89 -4.67 -15.62 -9.08
C LYS A 89 -5.37 -16.28 -7.88
N ARG A 90 -5.10 -15.81 -6.66
CA ARG A 90 -5.66 -16.33 -5.40
C ARG A 90 -6.76 -15.47 -4.79
N GLY A 91 -7.39 -14.60 -5.58
CA GLY A 91 -8.52 -13.78 -5.15
C GLY A 91 -8.19 -12.31 -4.93
N GLY A 92 -6.94 -11.90 -5.11
CA GLY A 92 -6.55 -10.49 -5.09
C GLY A 92 -5.50 -10.12 -4.04
N TYR A 93 -5.34 -8.81 -3.85
CA TYR A 93 -4.32 -8.28 -2.96
C TYR A 93 -4.73 -6.93 -2.34
N VAL A 94 -4.11 -6.61 -1.21
CA VAL A 94 -3.94 -5.25 -0.71
C VAL A 94 -2.47 -4.88 -0.81
N LEU A 95 -2.16 -3.82 -1.58
CA LEU A 95 -0.80 -3.35 -1.85
C LEU A 95 -0.51 -2.13 -0.99
N ASP A 96 0.60 -2.17 -0.23
CA ASP A 96 1.07 -1.09 0.63
C ASP A 96 2.47 -0.62 0.20
N GLY A 97 2.63 0.70 0.09
CA GLY A 97 3.91 1.37 -0.14
C GLY A 97 4.39 1.43 -1.59
N PHE A 98 3.58 1.04 -2.56
CA PHE A 98 3.80 1.22 -4.00
C PHE A 98 2.44 1.25 -4.72
N PRO A 99 2.24 2.15 -5.72
CA PRO A 99 3.17 3.20 -6.19
C PRO A 99 3.33 4.34 -5.18
N ARG A 100 4.44 5.09 -5.32
CA ARG A 100 4.72 6.30 -4.52
C ARG A 100 4.88 7.55 -5.37
N THR A 101 4.83 7.44 -6.69
CA THR A 101 4.82 8.56 -7.64
C THR A 101 3.79 8.33 -8.74
N VAL A 102 3.38 9.41 -9.42
CA VAL A 102 2.44 9.31 -10.54
C VAL A 102 3.05 8.53 -11.70
N GLU A 103 4.36 8.66 -11.93
CA GLU A 103 5.09 7.91 -12.95
C GLU A 103 5.04 6.41 -12.67
N GLN A 104 5.30 6.01 -11.41
CA GLN A 104 5.15 4.62 -10.98
C GLN A 104 3.71 4.11 -11.17
N ALA A 105 2.70 4.93 -10.84
CA ALA A 105 1.30 4.56 -10.99
C ALA A 105 0.93 4.32 -12.44
N LYS A 106 1.39 5.18 -13.36
CA LYS A 106 1.17 5.03 -14.81
C LYS A 106 1.80 3.75 -15.34
N ALA A 107 3.09 3.54 -15.08
CA ALA A 107 3.82 2.36 -15.53
C ALA A 107 3.22 1.06 -14.95
N ALA A 108 2.85 1.06 -13.65
CA ALA A 108 2.20 -0.08 -13.02
C ALA A 108 0.80 -0.34 -13.62
N TYR A 109 0.04 0.72 -13.94
CA TYR A 109 -1.30 0.59 -14.52
C TYR A 109 -1.26 -0.02 -15.92
N GLU A 110 -0.33 0.39 -16.77
CA GLU A 110 -0.10 -0.17 -18.10
C GLU A 110 0.24 -1.67 -17.99
N THR A 111 1.29 -2.01 -17.24
CA THR A 111 1.73 -3.41 -17.07
C THR A 111 0.63 -4.29 -16.43
N ALA A 112 -0.04 -3.79 -15.41
CA ALA A 112 -1.07 -4.54 -14.69
C ALA A 112 -2.39 -4.61 -15.49
N GLY A 113 -2.67 -3.62 -16.35
CA GLY A 113 -3.81 -3.61 -17.25
C GLY A 113 -3.75 -4.74 -18.26
N ASP A 114 -2.62 -4.92 -18.92
CA ASP A 114 -2.37 -5.99 -19.88
C ASP A 114 -2.53 -7.39 -19.26
N LEU A 115 -2.21 -7.50 -17.97
CA LEU A 115 -2.31 -8.75 -17.21
C LEU A 115 -3.67 -8.94 -16.50
N GLY A 116 -4.58 -7.96 -16.56
CA GLY A 116 -5.86 -8.01 -15.87
C GLY A 116 -5.74 -7.90 -14.34
N VAL A 117 -4.60 -7.44 -13.80
CA VAL A 117 -4.32 -7.38 -12.35
C VAL A 117 -4.26 -5.95 -11.80
N ALA A 118 -4.74 -4.95 -12.53
CA ALA A 118 -4.72 -3.55 -12.12
C ALA A 118 -5.55 -3.27 -10.86
N VAL A 119 -5.11 -2.29 -10.06
CA VAL A 119 -5.81 -1.78 -8.86
C VAL A 119 -7.23 -1.33 -9.21
N GLN A 120 -8.20 -1.75 -8.42
CA GLN A 120 -9.61 -1.39 -8.55
C GLN A 120 -9.96 -0.15 -7.74
N VAL A 121 -9.37 -0.01 -6.55
CA VAL A 121 -9.63 1.08 -5.62
C VAL A 121 -8.37 1.44 -4.83
N ALA A 122 -8.17 2.74 -4.60
CA ALA A 122 -7.11 3.28 -3.74
C ALA A 122 -7.76 3.87 -2.48
N VAL A 123 -7.21 3.53 -1.31
CA VAL A 123 -7.65 4.06 -0.01
C VAL A 123 -6.53 4.93 0.54
N HIS A 124 -6.80 6.21 0.67
CA HIS A 124 -5.91 7.17 1.34
C HIS A 124 -6.24 7.23 2.83
N ILE A 125 -5.25 6.95 3.65
CA ILE A 125 -5.32 7.10 5.11
C ILE A 125 -4.70 8.45 5.46
N ASP A 126 -5.54 9.44 5.70
CA ASP A 126 -5.13 10.82 6.01
C ASP A 126 -4.88 10.99 7.50
N VAL A 127 -3.67 11.45 7.86
CA VAL A 127 -3.24 11.65 9.26
C VAL A 127 -2.46 12.96 9.35
N PRO A 128 -2.75 13.82 10.35
CA PRO A 128 -2.00 15.05 10.58
C PRO A 128 -0.50 14.79 10.83
N ASN A 129 0.37 15.68 10.33
CA ASN A 129 1.82 15.53 10.41
C ASN A 129 2.33 15.32 11.84
N GLU A 130 1.81 16.04 12.81
CA GLU A 130 2.20 15.92 14.23
C GLU A 130 1.97 14.51 14.76
N GLU A 131 0.84 13.91 14.41
CA GLU A 131 0.51 12.54 14.80
C GLU A 131 1.38 11.51 14.07
N LEU A 132 1.74 11.77 12.79
CA LEU A 132 2.69 10.93 12.05
C LEU A 132 4.05 10.89 12.72
N VAL A 133 4.60 12.06 13.08
CA VAL A 133 5.89 12.18 13.79
C VAL A 133 5.84 11.43 15.11
N ARG A 134 4.78 11.65 15.91
CA ARG A 134 4.59 10.96 17.20
C ARG A 134 4.58 9.44 17.04
N ARG A 135 3.84 8.91 16.05
CA ARG A 135 3.75 7.47 15.76
C ARG A 135 5.08 6.88 15.31
N LEU A 136 5.82 7.60 14.45
CA LEU A 136 7.09 7.13 13.92
C LEU A 136 8.17 7.07 15.00
N LEU A 137 8.28 8.10 15.84
CA LEU A 137 9.21 8.11 16.98
C LEU A 137 8.90 6.99 17.99
N ALA A 138 7.61 6.69 18.21
CA ALA A 138 7.20 5.60 19.10
C ALA A 138 7.49 4.21 18.53
N ARG A 139 7.58 4.06 17.19
CA ARG A 139 7.78 2.78 16.50
C ARG A 139 9.19 2.21 16.65
N LYS A 140 10.22 3.06 16.71
CA LYS A 140 11.63 2.72 16.95
C LYS A 140 12.23 1.69 15.98
N ARG A 141 12.08 1.89 14.68
CA ARG A 141 12.72 1.04 13.65
C ARG A 141 14.16 1.45 13.32
N GLY A 142 15.00 1.61 14.33
CA GLY A 142 16.41 1.91 14.14
C GLY A 142 16.66 3.21 13.33
N SER A 143 17.54 3.15 12.34
CA SER A 143 17.93 4.30 11.51
C SER A 143 16.77 4.91 10.70
N GLU A 144 15.73 4.14 10.38
CA GLU A 144 14.57 4.63 9.66
C GLU A 144 13.71 5.62 10.47
N ASP A 145 13.80 5.64 11.79
CA ASP A 145 12.94 6.42 12.68
C ASP A 145 13.71 7.47 13.50
N THR A 146 14.84 7.97 13.00
CA THR A 146 15.49 9.19 13.53
C THR A 146 14.70 10.43 13.13
N ALA A 147 14.78 11.51 13.91
CA ALA A 147 13.99 12.72 13.66
C ALA A 147 14.22 13.30 12.26
N ASP A 148 15.47 13.33 11.80
CA ASP A 148 15.85 13.87 10.49
C ASP A 148 15.31 12.98 9.34
N VAL A 149 15.42 11.67 9.46
CA VAL A 149 14.89 10.71 8.47
C VAL A 149 13.37 10.76 8.43
N ILE A 150 12.70 10.89 9.58
CA ILE A 150 11.25 11.06 9.66
C ILE A 150 10.82 12.33 8.93
N ALA A 151 11.46 13.47 9.21
CA ALA A 151 11.14 14.74 8.56
C ALA A 151 11.32 14.63 7.04
N HIS A 152 12.45 14.08 6.59
CA HIS A 152 12.73 13.86 5.18
C HIS A 152 11.67 12.93 4.50
N ARG A 153 11.31 11.83 5.14
CA ARG A 153 10.28 10.90 4.61
C ARG A 153 8.90 11.54 4.47
N ILE A 154 8.52 12.41 5.40
CA ILE A 154 7.26 13.17 5.33
C ILE A 154 7.33 14.17 4.16
N GLU A 155 8.45 14.88 4.00
CA GLU A 155 8.66 15.80 2.88
C GLU A 155 8.61 15.08 1.53
N VAL A 156 9.29 13.95 1.39
CA VAL A 156 9.26 13.10 0.19
C VAL A 156 7.84 12.63 -0.11
N TYR A 157 7.09 12.20 0.91
CA TYR A 157 5.68 11.84 0.75
C TYR A 157 4.84 13.00 0.21
N GLN A 158 4.96 14.18 0.80
CA GLN A 158 4.21 15.36 0.38
C GLN A 158 4.52 15.77 -1.07
N LYS A 159 5.80 15.78 -1.44
CA LYS A 159 6.23 16.22 -2.77
C LYS A 159 5.99 15.18 -3.86
N ARG A 160 6.20 13.89 -3.56
CA ARG A 160 6.24 12.83 -4.57
C ARG A 160 5.02 11.92 -4.57
N THR A 161 4.40 11.72 -3.40
CA THR A 161 3.33 10.72 -3.25
C THR A 161 1.94 11.36 -3.19
N MET A 162 1.78 12.52 -2.57
CA MET A 162 0.47 13.19 -2.53
C MET A 162 -0.16 13.43 -3.92
N PRO A 163 0.58 13.74 -5.00
CA PRO A 163 0.01 13.86 -6.34
C PRO A 163 -0.72 12.59 -6.85
N LEU A 164 -0.47 11.43 -6.23
CA LEU A 164 -1.24 10.22 -6.52
C LEU A 164 -2.71 10.33 -6.16
N LEU A 165 -3.06 11.18 -5.19
CA LEU A 165 -4.45 11.36 -4.77
C LEU A 165 -5.28 11.93 -5.91
N ASP A 166 -4.79 12.95 -6.60
CA ASP A 166 -5.44 13.53 -7.77
C ASP A 166 -5.51 12.50 -8.90
N TYR A 167 -4.41 11.76 -9.14
CA TYR A 167 -4.36 10.71 -10.16
C TYR A 167 -5.44 9.63 -9.98
N TYR A 168 -5.71 9.20 -8.73
CA TYR A 168 -6.74 8.20 -8.44
C TYR A 168 -8.14 8.81 -8.32
N ALA A 169 -8.26 10.07 -7.88
CA ALA A 169 -9.53 10.80 -7.81
C ALA A 169 -10.12 11.03 -9.22
N GLU A 170 -9.31 11.48 -10.18
CA GLU A 170 -9.69 11.66 -11.59
C GLU A 170 -10.21 10.36 -12.25
N ARG A 171 -9.83 9.20 -11.70
CA ARG A 171 -10.26 7.87 -12.15
C ARG A 171 -11.43 7.30 -11.36
N GLU A 172 -12.00 8.09 -10.47
CA GLU A 172 -13.10 7.68 -9.55
C GLU A 172 -12.73 6.44 -8.71
N LYS A 173 -11.44 6.28 -8.40
CA LYS A 173 -10.91 5.13 -7.66
C LYS A 173 -10.41 5.48 -6.26
N LEU A 174 -10.56 6.74 -5.80
CA LEU A 174 -10.04 7.18 -4.52
C LEU A 174 -11.09 7.16 -3.41
N ILE A 175 -10.75 6.53 -2.31
CA ILE A 175 -11.43 6.61 -1.01
C ILE A 175 -10.50 7.35 -0.05
N VAL A 176 -11.01 8.32 0.71
CA VAL A 176 -10.27 9.03 1.75
C VAL A 176 -10.86 8.72 3.11
N VAL A 177 -10.02 8.33 4.07
CA VAL A 177 -10.42 8.05 5.46
C VAL A 177 -9.56 8.82 6.44
N ASN A 178 -10.16 9.29 7.53
CA ASN A 178 -9.44 9.93 8.62
C ASN A 178 -8.69 8.88 9.46
N GLY A 179 -7.37 8.81 9.28
CA GLY A 179 -6.47 7.90 10.00
C GLY A 179 -6.01 8.41 11.37
N GLY A 180 -6.43 9.60 11.80
CA GLY A 180 -6.17 10.15 13.14
C GLY A 180 -7.04 9.55 14.24
N ARG A 181 -8.01 8.71 13.89
CA ARG A 181 -8.93 8.04 14.81
C ARG A 181 -8.34 6.73 15.38
N PRO A 182 -8.97 6.15 16.43
CA PRO A 182 -8.63 4.81 16.90
C PRO A 182 -8.64 3.76 15.78
N VAL A 183 -7.73 2.79 15.85
CA VAL A 183 -7.52 1.79 14.79
C VAL A 183 -8.83 1.11 14.35
N GLY A 184 -9.68 0.70 15.29
CA GLY A 184 -10.96 0.05 14.98
C GLY A 184 -11.94 0.93 14.20
N GLU A 185 -11.98 2.24 14.49
CA GLU A 185 -12.82 3.19 13.75
C GLU A 185 -12.33 3.40 12.32
N VAL A 186 -11.00 3.48 12.14
CA VAL A 186 -10.38 3.56 10.81
C VAL A 186 -10.69 2.30 10.02
N THR A 187 -10.51 1.13 10.62
CA THR A 187 -10.83 -0.17 10.01
C THR A 187 -12.29 -0.23 9.56
N TRP A 188 -13.21 0.13 10.45
CA TRP A 188 -14.63 0.16 10.12
C TRP A 188 -14.96 1.11 8.97
N SER A 189 -14.42 2.33 9.02
CA SER A 189 -14.60 3.33 7.95
C SER A 189 -14.11 2.81 6.59
N ILE A 190 -12.94 2.19 6.54
CA ILE A 190 -12.39 1.58 5.32
C ILE A 190 -13.32 0.48 4.81
N GLN A 191 -13.74 -0.44 5.68
CA GLN A 191 -14.58 -1.58 5.28
C GLN A 191 -15.93 -1.14 4.71
N VAL A 192 -16.59 -0.16 5.33
CA VAL A 192 -17.87 0.39 4.84
C VAL A 192 -17.71 1.00 3.44
N GLN A 193 -16.65 1.78 3.22
CA GLN A 193 -16.42 2.43 1.93
C GLN A 193 -16.00 1.43 0.86
N LEU A 194 -15.13 0.47 1.18
CA LEU A 194 -14.75 -0.60 0.25
C LEU A 194 -15.96 -1.44 -0.17
N GLN A 195 -16.84 -1.78 0.76
CA GLN A 195 -18.06 -2.53 0.44
C GLN A 195 -18.93 -1.76 -0.55
N ARG A 196 -19.13 -0.45 -0.37
CA ARG A 196 -19.90 0.38 -1.29
C ARG A 196 -19.28 0.51 -2.67
N THR A 197 -17.95 0.55 -2.74
CA THR A 197 -17.22 0.77 -4.00
C THR A 197 -17.05 -0.54 -4.80
N LEU A 198 -16.76 -1.65 -4.14
CA LEU A 198 -16.48 -2.94 -4.79
C LEU A 198 -17.74 -3.77 -5.11
N THR A 199 -18.93 -3.34 -4.64
CA THR A 199 -20.20 -4.00 -4.96
C THR A 199 -20.98 -3.32 -6.11
N ARG A 200 -20.49 -2.18 -6.58
CA ARG A 200 -20.98 -1.53 -7.80
C ARG A 200 -20.37 -2.15 -9.04
#